data_9baaa07b21cca559c2322b26e7087418
#
_entry.id   9baaa07b21cca559c2322b26e7087418
#
_cell.length_a   1.000
_cell.length_b   1.000
_cell.length_c   1.000
_cell.angle_alpha   90.00
_cell.angle_beta   90.00
_cell.angle_gamma   90.00
#
_symmetry.space_group_name_H-M   'P 1'
#
loop_
_entity.id
_entity.type
_entity.pdbx_description
1 polymer ?
#
loop_
_entity_poly.entity_id
_entity_poly.type
_entity_poly.pdbx_seq_one_letter_code
_entity_poly.pdbx_strand_id
1 'polypeptide(L)'
;LHPRVRRQRQMCIRDRVHKVMASLGDTTSHILFCNSEGQMYYDYRPMVTLGAVCIMEDNGKIENSYASRAFRMGAEFLTDDIIAEVAKEAVEKTSILFQAIKPKGGEMPVVMGAGGSGILLHEAIGHAFEADFNRKNTSIFSDQLNKKVCNEHINVVDDGTIPFNRGSVNIDDEGIAGQKTYIVKEGILTSYLHDRISAKHYGIPSTGNGRRESFRQMPIPRMRATYMEAGNVTEEEMISTVKKGIYASSFTNGQVQIGAGDFTFFVKDGYLIENGKLTQPIKDINIIGNGPRALADITMVGNNYKMDNGTWTCGKDGQSCPVTCGMPSALVSKLTVGGEN
;
A
#
# COMPACT_ATOMS: atom_id res chain seq x y z
N LEU A 1 26.46 15.49 -12.27
CA LEU A 1 27.04 14.57 -13.28
C LEU A 1 27.12 15.31 -14.63
N HIS A 2 28.31 15.22 -15.29
CA HIS A 2 28.59 15.89 -16.56
C HIS A 2 27.58 15.42 -17.64
N PRO A 3 27.05 16.30 -18.54
CA PRO A 3 26.03 15.96 -19.54
C PRO A 3 26.41 14.74 -20.44
N ARG A 4 27.68 14.57 -20.76
CA ARG A 4 28.19 13.41 -21.51
C ARG A 4 28.01 12.07 -20.76
N VAL A 5 28.24 12.06 -19.45
CA VAL A 5 28.07 10.85 -18.61
C VAL A 5 26.59 10.49 -18.48
N ARG A 6 25.71 11.50 -18.43
CA ARG A 6 24.24 11.30 -18.41
C ARG A 6 23.73 10.71 -19.73
N ARG A 7 24.19 11.22 -20.88
CA ARG A 7 23.84 10.68 -22.21
C ARG A 7 24.36 9.26 -22.42
N GLN A 8 25.58 8.95 -21.98
CA GLN A 8 26.16 7.61 -22.10
C GLN A 8 25.44 6.58 -21.22
N ARG A 9 25.05 6.96 -19.99
CA ARG A 9 24.20 6.10 -19.14
C ARG A 9 22.81 5.86 -19.74
N GLN A 10 22.18 6.87 -20.32
CA GLN A 10 20.88 6.72 -21.00
C GLN A 10 20.98 5.83 -22.24
N MET A 11 22.07 5.92 -23.02
CA MET A 11 22.31 5.00 -24.14
C MET A 11 22.46 3.56 -23.66
N CYS A 12 23.32 3.30 -22.67
CA CYS A 12 23.52 1.95 -22.13
C CYS A 12 22.26 1.33 -21.51
N ILE A 13 21.38 2.12 -20.92
CA ILE A 13 20.09 1.65 -20.40
C ILE A 13 19.17 1.29 -21.55
N ARG A 14 19.06 2.14 -22.58
CA ARG A 14 18.19 1.94 -23.73
C ARG A 14 18.55 0.66 -24.51
N ASP A 15 19.83 0.37 -24.64
CA ASP A 15 20.34 -0.79 -25.37
C ASP A 15 20.06 -2.13 -24.65
N ARG A 16 19.77 -2.10 -23.33
CA ARG A 16 19.38 -3.26 -22.54
C ARG A 16 17.89 -3.53 -22.53
N VAL A 17 17.05 -2.58 -22.96
CA VAL A 17 15.60 -2.79 -22.99
C VAL A 17 15.26 -3.79 -24.09
N HIS A 18 14.90 -5.02 -23.67
CA HIS A 18 14.51 -6.10 -24.57
C HIS A 18 13.03 -5.98 -25.00
N LYS A 19 12.15 -5.66 -24.04
CA LYS A 19 10.71 -5.56 -24.30
C LYS A 19 10.03 -4.62 -23.31
N VAL A 20 9.02 -3.89 -23.80
CA VAL A 20 8.11 -3.11 -22.96
C VAL A 20 6.69 -3.58 -23.22
N MET A 21 5.91 -3.78 -22.17
CA MET A 21 4.48 -4.05 -22.24
C MET A 21 3.77 -2.90 -21.53
N ALA A 22 3.05 -2.08 -22.27
CA ALA A 22 2.20 -1.04 -21.73
C ALA A 22 0.74 -1.51 -21.69
N SER A 23 0.02 -1.12 -20.66
CA SER A 23 -1.41 -1.40 -20.52
C SER A 23 -2.15 -0.14 -20.10
N LEU A 24 -3.30 0.06 -20.70
CA LEU A 24 -4.23 1.13 -20.39
C LEU A 24 -5.59 0.49 -20.09
N GLY A 25 -6.18 0.84 -18.95
CA GLY A 25 -7.56 0.50 -18.61
C GLY A 25 -8.33 1.77 -18.36
N ASP A 26 -9.50 1.88 -18.96
CA ASP A 26 -10.46 2.96 -18.71
C ASP A 26 -11.84 2.34 -18.52
N THR A 27 -12.42 2.56 -17.36
CA THR A 27 -13.74 2.04 -17.00
C THR A 27 -14.58 3.11 -16.35
N THR A 28 -15.87 3.06 -16.61
CA THR A 28 -16.83 3.99 -15.99
C THR A 28 -18.00 3.19 -15.44
N SER A 29 -18.37 3.46 -14.19
CA SER A 29 -19.56 2.90 -13.57
C SER A 29 -20.54 4.01 -13.19
N HIS A 30 -21.80 3.77 -13.45
CA HIS A 30 -22.92 4.61 -13.04
C HIS A 30 -23.71 3.86 -11.98
N ILE A 31 -23.76 4.39 -10.77
CA ILE A 31 -24.42 3.77 -9.63
C ILE A 31 -25.65 4.60 -9.27
N LEU A 32 -26.80 3.97 -9.26
CA LEU A 32 -28.00 4.52 -8.66
C LEU A 32 -28.31 3.73 -7.38
N PHE A 33 -28.23 4.40 -6.25
CA PHE A 33 -28.59 3.83 -4.95
C PHE A 33 -29.96 4.35 -4.54
N CYS A 34 -30.85 3.42 -4.14
CA CYS A 34 -32.15 3.74 -3.57
C CYS A 34 -32.41 2.84 -2.35
N ASN A 35 -33.05 3.35 -1.32
CA ASN A 35 -33.45 2.57 -0.16
C ASN A 35 -34.93 2.80 0.24
N SER A 36 -35.43 2.00 1.18
CA SER A 36 -36.82 2.09 1.68
C SER A 36 -37.11 3.35 2.49
N GLU A 37 -36.08 4.11 2.88
CA GLU A 37 -36.21 5.39 3.58
C GLU A 37 -36.40 6.58 2.60
N GLY A 38 -36.50 6.29 1.29
CA GLY A 38 -36.67 7.29 0.24
C GLY A 38 -35.38 8.01 -0.15
N GLN A 39 -34.22 7.57 0.34
CA GLN A 39 -32.95 8.12 -0.09
C GLN A 39 -32.62 7.63 -1.50
N MET A 40 -32.17 8.54 -2.34
CA MET A 40 -31.73 8.26 -3.71
C MET A 40 -30.47 9.04 -3.99
N TYR A 41 -29.40 8.32 -4.40
CA TYR A 41 -28.10 8.89 -4.75
C TYR A 41 -27.65 8.36 -6.11
N TYR A 42 -27.09 9.23 -6.92
CA TYR A 42 -26.40 8.89 -8.13
C TYR A 42 -24.90 9.14 -7.94
N ASP A 43 -24.06 8.15 -8.29
CA ASP A 43 -22.62 8.23 -8.21
C ASP A 43 -21.99 7.85 -9.56
N TYR A 44 -21.13 8.72 -10.06
CA TYR A 44 -20.33 8.52 -11.26
C TYR A 44 -18.92 8.11 -10.84
N ARG A 45 -18.51 6.92 -11.26
CA ARG A 45 -17.23 6.30 -10.82
C ARG A 45 -16.33 6.00 -12.03
N PRO A 46 -15.64 7.00 -12.60
CA PRO A 46 -14.60 6.74 -13.59
C PRO A 46 -13.39 6.10 -12.91
N MET A 47 -12.63 5.30 -13.65
CA MET A 47 -11.39 4.69 -13.19
C MET A 47 -10.44 4.50 -14.37
N VAL A 48 -9.32 5.21 -14.36
CA VAL A 48 -8.26 5.07 -15.34
C VAL A 48 -7.04 4.41 -14.71
N THR A 49 -6.40 3.53 -15.45
CA THR A 49 -5.15 2.85 -15.04
C THR A 49 -4.16 2.88 -16.18
N LEU A 50 -2.91 3.22 -15.88
CA LEU A 50 -1.77 3.13 -16.79
C LEU A 50 -0.69 2.28 -16.13
N GLY A 51 -0.19 1.27 -16.85
CA GLY A 51 0.91 0.42 -16.39
C GLY A 51 1.94 0.21 -17.47
N ALA A 52 3.19 0.04 -17.07
CA ALA A 52 4.29 -0.36 -17.93
C ALA A 52 5.17 -1.41 -17.24
N VAL A 53 5.39 -2.53 -17.92
CA VAL A 53 6.39 -3.53 -17.55
C VAL A 53 7.60 -3.32 -18.44
N CYS A 54 8.77 -3.13 -17.83
CA CYS A 54 10.04 -3.08 -18.54
C CYS A 54 10.78 -4.40 -18.34
N ILE A 55 11.17 -5.04 -19.44
CA ILE A 55 12.01 -6.25 -19.45
C ILE A 55 13.34 -5.86 -20.06
N MET A 56 14.42 -6.10 -19.34
CA MET A 56 15.78 -5.82 -19.78
C MET A 56 16.61 -7.08 -19.82
N GLU A 57 17.60 -7.08 -20.69
CA GLU A 57 18.61 -8.15 -20.81
C GLU A 57 20.00 -7.53 -20.75
N ASP A 58 20.89 -8.16 -19.99
CA ASP A 58 22.30 -7.80 -19.90
C ASP A 58 23.14 -9.07 -19.73
N ASN A 59 24.00 -9.38 -20.72
CA ASN A 59 24.84 -10.57 -20.74
C ASN A 59 24.09 -11.90 -20.47
N GLY A 60 22.91 -12.05 -21.05
CA GLY A 60 22.07 -13.24 -20.90
C GLY A 60 21.26 -13.30 -19.59
N LYS A 61 21.41 -12.33 -18.71
CA LYS A 61 20.57 -12.16 -17.51
C LYS A 61 19.35 -11.30 -17.86
N ILE A 62 18.17 -11.78 -17.51
CA ILE A 62 16.91 -11.07 -17.74
C ILE A 62 16.34 -10.60 -16.41
N GLU A 63 15.98 -9.33 -16.33
CA GLU A 63 15.30 -8.73 -15.19
C GLU A 63 14.07 -7.97 -15.66
N ASN A 64 13.06 -7.89 -14.79
CA ASN A 64 11.86 -7.11 -15.08
C ASN A 64 11.33 -6.42 -13.84
N SER A 65 10.71 -5.28 -14.05
CA SER A 65 9.91 -4.60 -13.05
C SER A 65 8.80 -3.82 -13.72
N TYR A 66 7.90 -3.27 -12.93
CA TYR A 66 6.79 -2.50 -13.44
C TYR A 66 6.57 -1.21 -12.63
N ALA A 67 5.87 -0.26 -13.27
CA ALA A 67 5.29 0.90 -12.63
C ALA A 67 3.86 1.10 -13.10
N SER A 68 3.03 1.66 -12.27
CA SER A 68 1.64 1.95 -12.63
C SER A 68 1.11 3.18 -11.91
N ARG A 69 0.06 3.77 -12.50
CA ARG A 69 -0.75 4.83 -11.89
C ARG A 69 -2.23 4.52 -12.13
N ALA A 70 -3.04 4.79 -11.13
CA ALA A 70 -4.49 4.60 -11.20
C ALA A 70 -5.22 5.66 -10.41
N PHE A 71 -6.25 6.25 -11.03
CA PHE A 71 -7.03 7.33 -10.43
C PHE A 71 -8.52 7.21 -10.76
N ARG A 72 -9.35 7.80 -9.92
CA ARG A 72 -10.77 8.03 -10.19
C ARG A 72 -10.95 9.23 -11.12
N MET A 73 -10.46 9.08 -12.34
CA MET A 73 -10.52 10.05 -13.44
C MET A 73 -10.76 9.30 -14.75
N GLY A 74 -11.07 10.03 -15.80
CA GLY A 74 -11.10 9.51 -17.17
C GLY A 74 -9.74 9.70 -17.87
N ALA A 75 -9.77 9.65 -19.20
CA ALA A 75 -8.56 9.73 -20.03
C ALA A 75 -7.79 11.05 -19.92
N GLU A 76 -8.39 12.11 -19.38
CA GLU A 76 -7.73 13.39 -19.08
C GLU A 76 -6.53 13.26 -18.13
N PHE A 77 -6.45 12.18 -17.37
CA PHE A 77 -5.31 11.83 -16.53
C PHE A 77 -4.05 11.51 -17.34
N LEU A 78 -4.17 11.05 -18.57
CA LEU A 78 -3.07 10.56 -19.40
C LEU A 78 -2.29 11.71 -20.03
N THR A 79 -1.57 12.46 -19.21
CA THR A 79 -0.65 13.49 -19.68
C THR A 79 0.71 12.90 -20.07
N ASP A 80 1.46 13.63 -20.92
CA ASP A 80 2.83 13.23 -21.28
C ASP A 80 3.74 13.06 -20.06
N ASP A 81 3.53 13.87 -19.02
CA ASP A 81 4.31 13.81 -17.78
C ASP A 81 4.05 12.49 -17.02
N ILE A 82 2.79 12.09 -16.88
CA ILE A 82 2.41 10.81 -16.23
C ILE A 82 2.94 9.61 -17.02
N ILE A 83 2.85 9.65 -18.35
CA ILE A 83 3.38 8.60 -19.22
C ILE A 83 4.91 8.50 -19.05
N ALA A 84 5.60 9.63 -19.08
CA ALA A 84 7.05 9.69 -18.90
C ALA A 84 7.48 9.23 -17.48
N GLU A 85 6.73 9.59 -16.46
CA GLU A 85 6.97 9.16 -15.06
C GLU A 85 6.87 7.63 -14.94
N VAL A 86 5.79 7.02 -15.44
CA VAL A 86 5.58 5.56 -15.40
C VAL A 86 6.67 4.83 -16.17
N ALA A 87 7.02 5.31 -17.38
CA ALA A 87 8.08 4.72 -18.18
C ALA A 87 9.45 4.80 -17.48
N LYS A 88 9.79 5.97 -16.94
CA LYS A 88 11.04 6.20 -16.21
C LYS A 88 11.15 5.28 -14.98
N GLU A 89 10.09 5.23 -14.18
CA GLU A 89 10.05 4.41 -12.96
C GLU A 89 10.22 2.91 -13.28
N ALA A 90 9.52 2.40 -14.31
CA ALA A 90 9.65 1.00 -14.73
C ALA A 90 11.10 0.66 -15.16
N VAL A 91 11.75 1.57 -15.90
CA VAL A 91 13.14 1.42 -16.34
C VAL A 91 14.12 1.46 -15.16
N GLU A 92 13.98 2.43 -14.26
CA GLU A 92 14.87 2.59 -13.09
C GLU A 92 14.77 1.39 -12.16
N LYS A 93 13.54 0.95 -11.82
CA LYS A 93 13.29 -0.24 -11.00
C LYS A 93 13.85 -1.52 -11.62
N THR A 94 13.81 -1.67 -12.95
CA THR A 94 14.38 -2.83 -13.62
C THR A 94 15.91 -2.79 -13.63
N SER A 95 16.48 -1.62 -13.90
CA SER A 95 17.92 -1.45 -14.04
C SER A 95 18.69 -1.79 -12.78
N ILE A 96 18.13 -1.48 -11.59
CA ILE A 96 18.81 -1.73 -10.31
C ILE A 96 18.92 -3.22 -9.99
N LEU A 97 17.99 -4.05 -10.52
CA LEU A 97 17.96 -5.50 -10.24
C LEU A 97 19.18 -6.24 -10.78
N PHE A 98 19.86 -5.69 -11.80
CA PHE A 98 21.09 -6.30 -12.32
C PHE A 98 22.25 -6.27 -11.33
N GLN A 99 22.26 -5.28 -10.42
CA GLN A 99 23.28 -5.11 -9.39
C GLN A 99 22.83 -5.69 -8.03
N ALA A 100 21.56 -6.08 -7.92
CA ALA A 100 20.98 -6.53 -6.68
C ALA A 100 21.39 -7.97 -6.34
N ILE A 101 21.64 -8.20 -5.06
CA ILE A 101 21.91 -9.51 -4.47
C ILE A 101 20.72 -9.98 -3.64
N LYS A 102 20.70 -11.27 -3.30
CA LYS A 102 19.84 -11.79 -2.23
C LYS A 102 20.59 -11.65 -0.91
N PRO A 103 20.05 -10.94 0.09
CA PRO A 103 20.73 -10.81 1.37
C PRO A 103 20.65 -12.11 2.18
N LYS A 104 21.47 -12.22 3.21
CA LYS A 104 21.32 -13.28 4.21
C LYS A 104 20.02 -13.04 5.00
N GLY A 105 19.26 -14.13 5.18
CA GLY A 105 18.05 -14.12 6.00
C GLY A 105 18.33 -13.96 7.49
N GLY A 106 17.31 -13.59 8.24
CA GLY A 106 17.36 -13.47 9.69
C GLY A 106 16.44 -12.37 10.24
N GLU A 107 16.43 -12.24 11.55
CA GLU A 107 15.73 -11.15 12.23
C GLU A 107 16.59 -9.88 12.23
N MET A 108 16.03 -8.77 11.76
CA MET A 108 16.74 -7.49 11.69
C MET A 108 15.80 -6.30 11.62
N PRO A 109 16.32 -5.09 11.89
CA PRO A 109 15.58 -3.83 11.62
C PRO A 109 15.29 -3.68 10.12
N VAL A 110 14.08 -3.20 9.82
CA VAL A 110 13.64 -2.91 8.45
C VAL A 110 13.14 -1.47 8.37
N VAL A 111 13.78 -0.68 7.53
CA VAL A 111 13.25 0.61 7.12
C VAL A 111 12.31 0.38 5.93
N MET A 112 11.05 0.65 6.16
CA MET A 112 10.00 0.60 5.14
C MET A 112 10.01 1.93 4.37
N GLY A 113 10.25 1.91 3.07
CA GLY A 113 10.25 3.13 2.26
C GLY A 113 8.86 3.73 2.10
N ALA A 114 8.76 5.04 1.88
CA ALA A 114 7.50 5.74 1.76
C ALA A 114 6.67 5.29 0.54
N GLY A 115 5.37 5.31 0.66
CA GLY A 115 4.41 4.98 -0.39
C GLY A 115 4.04 3.50 -0.41
N GLY A 116 4.67 2.69 -1.26
CA GLY A 116 4.35 1.27 -1.50
C GLY A 116 4.37 0.39 -0.25
N SER A 117 5.14 0.78 0.76
CA SER A 117 5.14 0.12 2.07
C SER A 117 3.80 0.22 2.82
N GLY A 118 2.89 1.10 2.37
CA GLY A 118 1.52 1.15 2.88
C GLY A 118 0.75 -0.17 2.74
N ILE A 119 1.23 -1.11 1.91
CA ILE A 119 0.71 -2.48 1.86
C ILE A 119 0.83 -3.19 3.22
N LEU A 120 1.84 -2.84 4.05
CA LEU A 120 1.93 -3.33 5.42
C LEU A 120 0.69 -2.97 6.23
N LEU A 121 0.25 -1.70 6.12
CA LEU A 121 -0.96 -1.26 6.82
C LEU A 121 -2.21 -1.96 6.29
N HIS A 122 -2.29 -2.14 4.98
CA HIS A 122 -3.43 -2.78 4.33
C HIS A 122 -3.55 -4.25 4.76
N GLU A 123 -2.51 -5.03 4.58
CA GLU A 123 -2.55 -6.47 4.80
C GLU A 123 -2.35 -6.82 6.28
N ALA A 124 -1.32 -6.29 6.94
CA ALA A 124 -0.96 -6.74 8.28
C ALA A 124 -1.99 -6.35 9.35
N ILE A 125 -2.68 -5.22 9.17
CA ILE A 125 -3.61 -4.68 10.16
C ILE A 125 -4.95 -4.21 9.58
N GLY A 126 -4.99 -3.71 8.35
CA GLY A 126 -6.17 -3.10 7.76
C GLY A 126 -7.36 -4.05 7.67
N HIS A 127 -7.15 -5.25 7.13
CA HIS A 127 -8.17 -6.29 7.11
C HIS A 127 -8.62 -6.72 8.51
N ALA A 128 -7.70 -6.75 9.48
CA ALA A 128 -8.03 -7.09 10.85
C ALA A 128 -8.86 -6.01 11.57
N PHE A 129 -8.88 -4.78 11.03
CA PHE A 129 -9.74 -3.70 11.52
C PHE A 129 -11.10 -3.61 10.82
N GLU A 130 -11.38 -4.45 9.83
CA GLU A 130 -12.72 -4.52 9.24
C GLU A 130 -13.73 -5.10 10.26
N ALA A 131 -14.84 -4.40 10.46
CA ALA A 131 -15.70 -4.62 11.62
C ALA A 131 -16.46 -5.94 11.59
N ASP A 132 -16.65 -6.57 10.44
CA ASP A 132 -17.31 -7.87 10.33
C ASP A 132 -16.48 -9.00 10.93
N PHE A 133 -15.14 -8.97 10.80
CA PHE A 133 -14.25 -9.92 11.49
C PHE A 133 -14.25 -9.69 12.99
N ASN A 134 -14.23 -8.43 13.42
CA ASN A 134 -14.24 -8.06 14.83
C ASN A 134 -15.58 -8.41 15.52
N ARG A 135 -16.71 -8.14 14.85
CA ARG A 135 -18.04 -8.50 15.32
C ARG A 135 -18.24 -10.01 15.48
N LYS A 136 -17.53 -10.80 14.66
CA LYS A 136 -17.57 -12.28 14.72
C LYS A 136 -16.48 -12.88 15.62
N ASN A 137 -15.67 -12.06 16.29
CA ASN A 137 -14.51 -12.49 17.08
C ASN A 137 -13.49 -13.36 16.31
N THR A 138 -13.29 -13.05 15.03
CA THR A 138 -12.36 -13.77 14.15
C THR A 138 -11.11 -12.96 13.82
N SER A 139 -11.04 -11.69 14.28
CA SER A 139 -9.85 -10.83 14.17
C SER A 139 -9.01 -10.90 15.44
N ILE A 140 -7.69 -10.80 15.27
CA ILE A 140 -6.75 -10.65 16.39
C ILE A 140 -6.95 -9.32 17.16
N PHE A 141 -7.64 -8.33 16.56
CA PHE A 141 -7.97 -7.06 17.20
C PHE A 141 -9.39 -7.01 17.79
N SER A 142 -10.12 -8.14 17.81
CA SER A 142 -11.38 -8.21 18.53
C SER A 142 -11.15 -7.83 20.00
N ASP A 143 -12.06 -7.05 20.59
CA ASP A 143 -11.95 -6.53 21.97
C ASP A 143 -10.74 -5.60 22.25
N GLN A 144 -10.08 -5.08 21.22
CA GLN A 144 -8.98 -4.11 21.39
C GLN A 144 -9.42 -2.64 21.21
N LEU A 145 -10.70 -2.38 20.98
CA LEU A 145 -11.22 -1.01 20.85
C LEU A 145 -10.92 -0.20 22.11
N ASN A 146 -10.47 1.05 21.93
CA ASN A 146 -10.02 1.97 22.98
C ASN A 146 -8.78 1.50 23.76
N LYS A 147 -8.03 0.51 23.25
CA LYS A 147 -6.76 0.10 23.85
C LYS A 147 -5.58 0.58 23.02
N LYS A 148 -4.44 0.75 23.69
CA LYS A 148 -3.17 1.08 23.03
C LYS A 148 -2.68 -0.13 22.23
N VAL A 149 -2.45 0.06 20.92
CA VAL A 149 -2.01 -0.98 19.98
C VAL A 149 -0.64 -0.71 19.37
N CYS A 150 -0.14 0.53 19.51
CA CYS A 150 1.20 0.92 19.03
C CYS A 150 1.70 2.18 19.75
N ASN A 151 2.79 2.76 19.23
CA ASN A 151 3.35 3.99 19.76
C ASN A 151 2.41 5.19 19.55
N GLU A 152 2.43 6.13 20.51
CA GLU A 152 1.50 7.28 20.56
C GLU A 152 1.65 8.27 19.37
N HIS A 153 2.78 8.28 18.70
CA HIS A 153 3.00 9.12 17.52
C HIS A 153 2.45 8.49 16.22
N ILE A 154 1.79 7.34 16.30
CA ILE A 154 1.24 6.64 15.14
C ILE A 154 -0.25 6.92 15.01
N ASN A 155 -0.63 7.45 13.85
CA ASN A 155 -2.01 7.61 13.42
C ASN A 155 -2.24 6.82 12.12
N VAL A 156 -3.26 5.98 12.10
CA VAL A 156 -3.69 5.22 10.91
C VAL A 156 -5.10 5.63 10.55
N VAL A 157 -5.28 5.95 9.29
CA VAL A 157 -6.52 6.50 8.74
C VAL A 157 -6.99 5.66 7.57
N ASP A 158 -8.30 5.51 7.42
CA ASP A 158 -8.95 5.12 6.17
C ASP A 158 -9.80 6.28 5.67
N ASP A 159 -9.48 6.81 4.47
CA ASP A 159 -10.05 8.05 3.96
C ASP A 159 -10.72 7.83 2.59
N GLY A 160 -12.02 8.03 2.54
CA GLY A 160 -12.82 7.99 1.32
C GLY A 160 -12.91 9.31 0.59
N THR A 161 -12.32 10.40 1.11
CA THR A 161 -12.55 11.77 0.62
C THR A 161 -11.41 12.35 -0.21
N ILE A 162 -10.30 11.63 -0.37
CA ILE A 162 -9.14 12.12 -1.11
C ILE A 162 -9.52 12.30 -2.59
N PRO A 163 -9.42 13.53 -3.15
CA PRO A 163 -9.83 13.79 -4.52
C PRO A 163 -9.10 12.90 -5.52
N PHE A 164 -9.84 12.34 -6.46
CA PHE A 164 -9.35 11.49 -7.55
C PHE A 164 -8.60 10.23 -7.13
N ASN A 165 -8.48 9.95 -5.83
CA ASN A 165 -7.78 8.75 -5.34
C ASN A 165 -8.57 7.49 -5.72
N ARG A 166 -7.85 6.44 -6.16
CA ARG A 166 -8.43 5.16 -6.58
C ARG A 166 -9.34 4.52 -5.52
N GLY A 167 -8.96 4.60 -4.24
CA GLY A 167 -9.71 4.03 -3.12
C GLY A 167 -10.90 4.87 -2.66
N SER A 168 -10.94 6.16 -3.00
CA SER A 168 -11.98 7.09 -2.54
C SER A 168 -13.35 6.77 -3.10
N VAL A 169 -14.39 7.18 -2.39
CA VAL A 169 -15.80 7.05 -2.79
C VAL A 169 -16.57 8.32 -2.40
N ASN A 170 -17.50 8.77 -3.24
CA ASN A 170 -18.42 9.83 -2.87
C ASN A 170 -19.47 9.30 -1.88
N ILE A 171 -20.05 8.16 -2.22
CA ILE A 171 -20.89 7.34 -1.36
C ILE A 171 -20.42 5.89 -1.44
N ASP A 172 -20.56 5.14 -0.35
CA ASP A 172 -20.33 3.69 -0.37
C ASP A 172 -21.53 2.96 -1.02
N ASP A 173 -21.46 1.63 -1.07
CA ASP A 173 -22.51 0.84 -1.73
C ASP A 173 -23.73 0.57 -0.81
N GLU A 174 -23.78 1.24 0.35
CA GLU A 174 -24.92 1.31 1.28
C GLU A 174 -25.52 2.72 1.40
N GLY A 175 -25.05 3.68 0.57
CA GLY A 175 -25.54 5.05 0.53
C GLY A 175 -24.95 5.96 1.61
N ILE A 176 -23.86 5.59 2.25
CA ILE A 176 -23.16 6.40 3.25
C ILE A 176 -22.05 7.22 2.59
N ALA A 177 -21.98 8.51 2.89
CA ALA A 177 -20.97 9.40 2.35
C ALA A 177 -19.56 8.94 2.71
N GLY A 178 -18.62 9.10 1.75
CA GLY A 178 -17.20 8.93 1.99
C GLY A 178 -16.72 9.87 3.09
N GLN A 179 -15.90 9.38 4.01
CA GLN A 179 -15.41 10.15 5.15
C GLN A 179 -13.99 9.73 5.53
N LYS A 180 -13.32 10.56 6.32
CA LYS A 180 -12.03 10.24 6.94
C LYS A 180 -12.28 9.60 8.30
N THR A 181 -11.82 8.37 8.48
CA THR A 181 -11.96 7.59 9.71
C THR A 181 -10.59 7.31 10.31
N TYR A 182 -10.32 7.81 11.51
CA TYR A 182 -9.16 7.38 12.28
C TYR A 182 -9.43 5.98 12.84
N ILE A 183 -8.65 5.02 12.37
CA ILE A 183 -8.66 3.65 12.91
C ILE A 183 -7.81 3.60 14.16
N VAL A 184 -6.58 4.12 14.06
CA VAL A 184 -5.68 4.31 15.19
C VAL A 184 -5.38 5.79 15.31
N LYS A 185 -5.55 6.34 16.51
CA LYS A 185 -5.22 7.73 16.84
C LYS A 185 -4.36 7.76 18.08
N GLU A 186 -3.19 8.41 17.97
CA GLU A 186 -2.23 8.49 19.08
C GLU A 186 -1.92 7.11 19.71
N GLY A 187 -1.75 6.10 18.84
CA GLY A 187 -1.46 4.73 19.23
C GLY A 187 -2.64 3.92 19.77
N ILE A 188 -3.82 4.51 19.89
CA ILE A 188 -5.03 3.88 20.42
C ILE A 188 -5.94 3.46 19.26
N LEU A 189 -6.45 2.23 19.30
CA LEU A 189 -7.48 1.75 18.36
C LEU A 189 -8.81 2.43 18.66
N THR A 190 -9.20 3.41 17.85
CA THR A 190 -10.38 4.27 18.09
C THR A 190 -11.62 3.84 17.32
N SER A 191 -11.45 3.10 16.22
CA SER A 191 -12.56 2.63 15.38
C SER A 191 -12.19 1.37 14.62
N TYR A 192 -13.19 0.60 14.26
CA TYR A 192 -13.14 -0.33 13.14
C TYR A 192 -13.70 0.33 11.88
N LEU A 193 -13.59 -0.36 10.74
CA LEU A 193 -14.22 0.04 9.48
C LEU A 193 -15.60 -0.62 9.38
N HIS A 194 -16.65 0.17 9.41
CA HIS A 194 -18.02 -0.31 9.55
C HIS A 194 -18.83 -0.20 8.26
N ASP A 195 -19.52 -1.29 7.91
CA ASP A 195 -20.74 -1.30 7.14
C ASP A 195 -21.96 -1.00 8.04
N ARG A 196 -23.16 -0.95 7.49
CA ARG A 196 -24.39 -0.71 8.28
C ARG A 196 -24.67 -1.82 9.28
N ILE A 197 -24.39 -3.08 8.95
CA ILE A 197 -24.63 -4.22 9.83
C ILE A 197 -23.72 -4.15 11.07
N SER A 198 -22.44 -3.92 10.84
CA SER A 198 -21.47 -3.81 11.93
C SER A 198 -21.68 -2.53 12.75
N ALA A 199 -22.01 -1.41 12.10
CA ALA A 199 -22.35 -0.17 12.79
C ALA A 199 -23.53 -0.35 13.74
N LYS A 200 -24.59 -1.03 13.30
CA LYS A 200 -25.75 -1.37 14.13
C LYS A 200 -25.36 -2.27 15.31
N HIS A 201 -24.49 -3.26 15.08
CA HIS A 201 -24.02 -4.16 16.15
C HIS A 201 -23.28 -3.40 17.26
N TYR A 202 -22.45 -2.44 16.88
CA TYR A 202 -21.67 -1.63 17.84
C TYR A 202 -22.42 -0.38 18.34
N GLY A 203 -23.61 -0.11 17.85
CA GLY A 203 -24.44 1.05 18.25
C GLY A 203 -23.84 2.39 17.84
N ILE A 204 -23.11 2.45 16.72
CA ILE A 204 -22.44 3.66 16.19
C ILE A 204 -22.82 3.92 14.74
N PRO A 205 -22.59 5.14 14.21
CA PRO A 205 -22.74 5.42 12.78
C PRO A 205 -21.81 4.57 11.90
N SER A 206 -22.24 4.23 10.67
CA SER A 206 -21.37 3.61 9.68
C SER A 206 -20.23 4.55 9.27
N THR A 207 -19.06 4.00 9.00
CA THR A 207 -17.89 4.75 8.57
C THR A 207 -17.81 4.93 7.03
N GLY A 208 -18.85 4.48 6.28
CA GLY A 208 -18.88 4.55 4.82
C GLY A 208 -17.93 3.55 4.18
N ASN A 209 -17.76 2.40 4.80
CA ASN A 209 -16.90 1.31 4.33
C ASN A 209 -17.69 0.11 3.81
N GLY A 210 -19.01 0.20 3.69
CA GLY A 210 -19.88 -0.82 3.10
C GLY A 210 -19.70 -0.87 1.60
N ARG A 211 -18.76 -1.69 1.09
CA ARG A 211 -18.39 -1.76 -0.33
C ARG A 211 -18.62 -3.15 -0.93
N ARG A 212 -18.84 -3.19 -2.22
CA ARG A 212 -19.00 -4.42 -3.01
C ARG A 212 -18.35 -4.27 -4.39
N GLU A 213 -17.99 -5.38 -5.00
CA GLU A 213 -17.44 -5.39 -6.36
C GLU A 213 -18.49 -4.96 -7.38
N SER A 214 -19.71 -5.47 -7.26
CA SER A 214 -20.81 -5.17 -8.17
C SER A 214 -22.16 -5.31 -7.48
N PHE A 215 -23.24 -4.98 -8.21
CA PHE A 215 -24.62 -5.16 -7.74
C PHE A 215 -25.00 -6.63 -7.41
N ARG A 216 -24.18 -7.59 -7.84
CA ARG A 216 -24.41 -9.04 -7.61
C ARG A 216 -23.96 -9.52 -6.24
N GLN A 217 -23.17 -8.73 -5.52
CA GLN A 217 -22.64 -9.06 -4.20
C GLN A 217 -23.27 -8.19 -3.12
N MET A 218 -23.24 -8.68 -1.90
CA MET A 218 -23.62 -7.91 -0.71
C MET A 218 -22.47 -6.97 -0.33
N PRO A 219 -22.78 -5.73 0.07
CA PRO A 219 -21.78 -4.86 0.68
C PRO A 219 -21.23 -5.47 1.97
N ILE A 220 -19.93 -5.36 2.15
CA ILE A 220 -19.20 -5.78 3.35
C ILE A 220 -18.18 -4.69 3.73
N PRO A 221 -17.68 -4.67 4.98
CA PRO A 221 -16.64 -3.73 5.35
C PRO A 221 -15.39 -3.89 4.49
N ARG A 222 -14.92 -2.81 3.87
CA ARG A 222 -13.75 -2.78 3.00
C ARG A 222 -12.97 -1.48 3.19
N MET A 223 -11.66 -1.57 3.16
CA MET A 223 -10.77 -0.40 3.10
C MET A 223 -10.98 0.43 1.83
N ARG A 224 -10.55 1.69 1.87
CA ARG A 224 -10.59 2.66 0.77
C ARG A 224 -9.19 3.17 0.47
N ALA A 225 -8.80 4.33 1.01
CA ALA A 225 -7.42 4.80 1.03
C ALA A 225 -6.91 4.72 2.47
N THR A 226 -6.18 3.64 2.78
CA THR A 226 -5.65 3.40 4.13
C THR A 226 -4.22 3.88 4.20
N TYR A 227 -3.91 4.77 5.14
CA TYR A 227 -2.57 5.33 5.26
C TYR A 227 -2.17 5.67 6.70
N MET A 228 -0.87 5.78 6.93
CA MET A 228 -0.28 6.34 8.15
C MET A 228 0.03 7.81 7.93
N GLU A 229 -0.29 8.67 8.90
CA GLU A 229 0.08 10.08 8.85
C GLU A 229 1.59 10.27 9.06
N ALA A 230 2.13 11.40 8.55
CA ALA A 230 3.55 11.70 8.67
C ALA A 230 3.97 11.92 10.13
N GLY A 231 5.16 11.44 10.45
CA GLY A 231 5.89 11.79 11.67
C GLY A 231 6.84 12.99 11.48
N ASN A 232 7.87 13.06 12.31
CA ASN A 232 8.77 14.21 12.35
C ASN A 232 10.22 13.88 11.95
N VAL A 233 10.54 12.61 11.70
CA VAL A 233 11.91 12.14 11.44
C VAL A 233 12.19 12.16 9.93
N THR A 234 13.39 12.54 9.50
CA THR A 234 13.78 12.36 8.10
C THR A 234 14.15 10.89 7.83
N GLU A 235 14.02 10.47 6.59
CA GLU A 235 14.41 9.10 6.20
C GLU A 235 15.90 8.87 6.41
N GLU A 236 16.72 9.88 6.14
CA GLU A 236 18.17 9.84 6.36
C GLU A 236 18.53 9.66 7.84
N GLU A 237 17.87 10.40 8.74
CA GLU A 237 18.02 10.22 10.18
C GLU A 237 17.64 8.81 10.60
N MET A 238 16.52 8.30 10.12
CA MET A 238 16.05 6.94 10.39
C MET A 238 17.09 5.90 9.96
N ILE A 239 17.59 5.97 8.72
CA ILE A 239 18.60 5.07 8.18
C ILE A 239 19.88 5.14 9.02
N SER A 240 20.29 6.34 9.45
CA SER A 240 21.52 6.57 10.22
C SER A 240 21.56 5.83 11.57
N THR A 241 20.38 5.52 12.14
CA THR A 241 20.27 4.78 13.42
C THR A 241 20.50 3.28 13.27
N VAL A 242 20.40 2.73 12.05
CA VAL A 242 20.46 1.29 11.79
C VAL A 242 21.88 0.85 11.49
N LYS A 243 22.49 0.05 12.38
CA LYS A 243 23.85 -0.51 12.16
C LYS A 243 23.88 -1.60 11.10
N LYS A 244 22.88 -2.48 11.11
CA LYS A 244 22.69 -3.57 10.15
C LYS A 244 21.21 -3.86 9.99
N GLY A 245 20.71 -3.82 8.77
CA GLY A 245 19.31 -4.01 8.44
C GLY A 245 19.07 -3.91 6.95
N ILE A 246 17.83 -3.73 6.56
CA ILE A 246 17.44 -3.48 5.17
C ILE A 246 16.55 -2.25 5.04
N TYR A 247 16.60 -1.65 3.86
CA TYR A 247 15.63 -0.69 3.35
C TYR A 247 14.79 -1.40 2.29
N ALA A 248 13.48 -1.50 2.50
CA ALA A 248 12.54 -2.11 1.57
C ALA A 248 11.89 -1.01 0.72
N SER A 249 12.18 -0.97 -0.60
CA SER A 249 11.71 0.10 -1.49
C SER A 249 10.37 -0.21 -2.13
N SER A 250 10.19 -1.41 -2.67
CA SER A 250 8.98 -1.78 -3.40
C SER A 250 8.50 -3.20 -3.07
N PHE A 251 7.18 -3.33 -3.10
CA PHE A 251 6.46 -4.55 -2.77
C PHE A 251 5.65 -5.00 -3.97
N THR A 252 5.51 -6.30 -4.17
CA THR A 252 4.71 -6.86 -5.28
C THR A 252 3.42 -7.50 -4.83
N ASN A 253 3.41 -8.14 -3.69
CA ASN A 253 2.24 -8.77 -3.10
C ASN A 253 2.40 -8.95 -1.59
N GLY A 254 1.32 -9.31 -0.92
CA GLY A 254 1.30 -9.67 0.49
C GLY A 254 0.16 -10.62 0.78
N GLN A 255 0.26 -11.31 1.91
CA GLN A 255 -0.77 -12.19 2.44
C GLN A 255 -0.83 -12.04 3.95
N VAL A 256 -2.03 -12.14 4.52
CA VAL A 256 -2.26 -12.09 5.96
C VAL A 256 -3.22 -13.17 6.41
N GLN A 257 -2.98 -13.72 7.59
CA GLN A 257 -3.90 -14.56 8.33
C GLN A 257 -4.60 -13.70 9.39
N ILE A 258 -5.80 -13.21 9.10
CA ILE A 258 -6.51 -12.19 9.89
C ILE A 258 -6.68 -12.60 11.35
N GLY A 259 -6.99 -13.87 11.64
CA GLY A 259 -7.19 -14.38 13.00
C GLY A 259 -5.89 -14.50 13.81
N ALA A 260 -4.78 -14.89 13.17
CA ALA A 260 -3.46 -15.00 13.80
C ALA A 260 -2.65 -13.71 13.70
N GLY A 261 -2.94 -12.88 12.68
CA GLY A 261 -2.21 -11.66 12.40
C GLY A 261 -0.88 -11.88 11.66
N ASP A 262 -0.53 -13.10 11.31
CA ASP A 262 0.71 -13.42 10.63
C ASP A 262 0.66 -12.95 9.17
N PHE A 263 1.73 -12.31 8.70
CA PHE A 263 1.83 -11.82 7.34
C PHE A 263 3.14 -12.22 6.66
N THR A 264 3.10 -12.25 5.34
CA THR A 264 4.26 -12.36 4.47
C THR A 264 4.16 -11.35 3.35
N PHE A 265 5.21 -10.55 3.13
CA PHE A 265 5.33 -9.61 2.02
C PHE A 265 6.50 -9.99 1.13
N PHE A 266 6.30 -9.89 -0.18
CA PHE A 266 7.37 -10.03 -1.15
C PHE A 266 7.91 -8.63 -1.52
N VAL A 267 9.19 -8.41 -1.19
CA VAL A 267 9.94 -7.19 -1.52
C VAL A 267 10.68 -7.42 -2.82
N LYS A 268 10.35 -6.62 -3.82
CA LYS A 268 10.97 -6.74 -5.16
C LYS A 268 12.38 -6.17 -5.19
N ASP A 269 12.57 -5.02 -4.55
CA ASP A 269 13.85 -4.33 -4.49
C ASP A 269 14.00 -3.52 -3.20
N GLY A 270 15.25 -3.26 -2.84
CA GLY A 270 15.64 -2.48 -1.68
C GLY A 270 17.15 -2.36 -1.58
N TYR A 271 17.64 -2.07 -0.38
CA TYR A 271 19.07 -1.92 -0.10
C TYR A 271 19.42 -2.55 1.23
N LEU A 272 20.68 -3.02 1.37
CA LEU A 272 21.26 -3.26 2.68
C LEU A 272 21.49 -1.92 3.38
N ILE A 273 21.30 -1.92 4.70
CA ILE A 273 21.75 -0.84 5.56
C ILE A 273 22.94 -1.35 6.37
N GLU A 274 24.08 -0.68 6.22
CA GLU A 274 25.31 -0.98 6.94
C GLU A 274 25.90 0.30 7.53
N ASN A 275 26.05 0.33 8.85
CA ASN A 275 26.59 1.47 9.58
C ASN A 275 25.87 2.80 9.25
N GLY A 276 24.54 2.76 9.19
CA GLY A 276 23.73 3.95 8.96
C GLY A 276 23.70 4.44 7.51
N LYS A 277 24.05 3.60 6.53
CA LYS A 277 24.08 3.96 5.11
C LYS A 277 23.46 2.87 4.25
N LEU A 278 22.75 3.29 3.18
CA LEU A 278 22.36 2.38 2.12
C LEU A 278 23.61 1.93 1.34
N THR A 279 23.76 0.62 1.16
CA THR A 279 24.94 0.05 0.50
C THR A 279 24.54 -0.76 -0.73
N GLN A 280 24.51 -2.07 -0.65
CA GLN A 280 24.27 -2.96 -1.78
C GLN A 280 22.76 -3.04 -2.09
N PRO A 281 22.33 -2.89 -3.35
CA PRO A 281 20.96 -3.22 -3.76
C PRO A 281 20.63 -4.69 -3.47
N ILE A 282 19.39 -4.93 -3.02
CA ILE A 282 18.87 -6.27 -2.73
C ILE A 282 17.56 -6.50 -3.49
N LYS A 283 17.22 -7.77 -3.72
CA LYS A 283 16.00 -8.17 -4.40
C LYS A 283 15.46 -9.52 -3.94
N ASP A 284 14.20 -9.79 -4.33
CA ASP A 284 13.53 -11.09 -4.24
C ASP A 284 13.62 -11.69 -2.83
N ILE A 285 13.23 -10.91 -1.83
CA ILE A 285 13.19 -11.31 -0.43
C ILE A 285 11.76 -11.29 0.11
N ASN A 286 11.53 -12.07 1.15
CA ASN A 286 10.29 -12.02 1.92
C ASN A 286 10.51 -11.30 3.24
N ILE A 287 9.54 -10.51 3.66
CA ILE A 287 9.42 -9.98 5.03
C ILE A 287 8.27 -10.72 5.68
N ILE A 288 8.55 -11.33 6.82
CA ILE A 288 7.60 -12.14 7.59
C ILE A 288 7.46 -11.53 8.98
N GLY A 289 6.23 -11.43 9.45
CA GLY A 289 5.95 -10.87 10.77
C GLY A 289 4.54 -11.15 11.23
N ASN A 290 4.19 -10.51 12.35
CA ASN A 290 2.85 -10.53 12.92
C ASN A 290 2.35 -9.09 13.01
N GLY A 291 1.16 -8.81 12.49
CA GLY A 291 0.62 -7.46 12.32
C GLY A 291 0.61 -6.61 13.59
N PRO A 292 -0.02 -7.05 14.69
CA PRO A 292 0.03 -6.35 15.97
C PRO A 292 1.44 -6.06 16.46
N ARG A 293 2.34 -7.07 16.37
CA ARG A 293 3.74 -6.90 16.78
C ARG A 293 4.47 -5.91 15.88
N ALA A 294 4.34 -6.03 14.56
CA ALA A 294 5.00 -5.13 13.62
C ALA A 294 4.53 -3.68 13.81
N LEU A 295 3.24 -3.46 14.06
CA LEU A 295 2.70 -2.14 14.37
C LEU A 295 3.25 -1.58 15.69
N ALA A 296 3.36 -2.41 16.73
CA ALA A 296 3.93 -2.02 18.03
C ALA A 296 5.45 -1.77 17.94
N ASP A 297 6.15 -2.47 17.06
CA ASP A 297 7.59 -2.39 16.84
C ASP A 297 8.01 -1.25 15.89
N ILE A 298 7.07 -0.44 15.37
CA ILE A 298 7.41 0.80 14.67
C ILE A 298 7.95 1.80 15.69
N THR A 299 9.22 2.13 15.59
CA THR A 299 9.93 3.00 16.51
C THR A 299 10.13 4.42 15.99
N MET A 300 10.15 4.60 14.65
CA MET A 300 10.30 5.89 14.02
C MET A 300 9.35 6.01 12.82
N VAL A 301 8.77 7.18 12.63
CA VAL A 301 7.87 7.51 11.51
C VAL A 301 8.41 8.74 10.80
N GLY A 302 8.58 8.63 9.49
CA GLY A 302 9.16 9.67 8.64
C GLY A 302 8.22 10.85 8.39
N ASN A 303 8.81 11.96 7.93
CA ASN A 303 8.07 13.15 7.52
C ASN A 303 7.72 13.16 6.01
N ASN A 304 8.15 12.14 5.28
CA ASN A 304 8.06 11.99 3.83
C ASN A 304 6.82 11.17 3.39
N TYR A 305 5.65 11.47 3.95
CA TYR A 305 4.41 10.78 3.58
C TYR A 305 4.22 10.72 2.04
N LYS A 306 3.84 9.55 1.56
CA LYS A 306 3.52 9.31 0.16
C LYS A 306 2.36 8.33 0.04
N MET A 307 1.39 8.67 -0.81
CA MET A 307 0.36 7.74 -1.26
C MET A 307 0.91 6.91 -2.43
N ASP A 308 0.71 5.61 -2.41
CA ASP A 308 0.99 4.76 -3.56
C ASP A 308 -0.20 4.78 -4.53
N ASN A 309 -0.04 5.49 -5.64
CA ASN A 309 -1.06 5.61 -6.68
C ASN A 309 -1.02 4.45 -7.70
N GLY A 310 -0.54 3.29 -7.31
CA GLY A 310 -0.54 2.07 -8.12
C GLY A 310 -1.94 1.46 -8.29
N THR A 311 -2.00 0.34 -9.01
CA THR A 311 -3.25 -0.35 -9.38
C THR A 311 -3.70 -1.35 -8.31
N TRP A 312 -3.65 -0.99 -7.04
CA TRP A 312 -4.00 -1.88 -5.94
C TRP A 312 -5.48 -2.30 -5.98
N THR A 313 -5.69 -3.58 -5.82
CA THR A 313 -7.03 -4.19 -5.76
C THR A 313 -7.05 -5.16 -4.58
N CYS A 314 -8.01 -4.96 -3.69
CA CYS A 314 -8.18 -5.77 -2.49
C CYS A 314 -9.21 -6.87 -2.74
N GLY A 315 -8.88 -8.11 -2.41
CA GLY A 315 -9.76 -9.27 -2.46
C GLY A 315 -10.31 -9.66 -1.08
N LYS A 316 -11.61 -9.85 -0.95
CA LYS A 316 -12.26 -10.37 0.27
C LYS A 316 -13.58 -11.04 -0.09
N ASP A 317 -13.84 -12.22 0.43
CA ASP A 317 -15.08 -13.01 0.22
C ASP A 317 -15.43 -13.15 -1.28
N GLY A 318 -14.42 -13.40 -2.13
CA GLY A 318 -14.60 -13.53 -3.58
C GLY A 318 -14.94 -12.22 -4.29
N GLN A 319 -14.81 -11.07 -3.65
CA GLN A 319 -15.06 -9.75 -4.18
C GLN A 319 -13.77 -8.93 -4.33
N SER A 320 -13.62 -8.22 -5.42
CA SER A 320 -12.50 -7.32 -5.71
C SER A 320 -12.92 -5.86 -5.62
N CYS A 321 -12.24 -5.05 -4.81
CA CYS A 321 -12.49 -3.61 -4.73
C CYS A 321 -11.20 -2.80 -4.98
N PRO A 322 -11.28 -1.70 -5.75
CA PRO A 322 -10.16 -0.77 -5.88
C PRO A 322 -9.83 -0.13 -4.53
N VAL A 323 -8.54 -0.12 -4.18
CA VAL A 323 -8.04 0.49 -2.94
C VAL A 323 -6.77 1.29 -3.22
N THR A 324 -6.35 2.06 -2.23
CA THR A 324 -5.06 2.73 -2.21
C THR A 324 -4.47 2.58 -0.82
N CYS A 325 -3.17 2.51 -0.73
CA CYS A 325 -2.46 2.53 0.52
C CYS A 325 -1.33 3.57 0.49
N GLY A 326 -0.88 3.99 1.65
CA GLY A 326 0.23 4.94 1.75
C GLY A 326 0.81 4.98 3.15
N MET A 327 2.07 5.36 3.23
CA MET A 327 2.70 5.67 4.50
C MET A 327 3.97 6.50 4.28
N PRO A 328 4.42 7.24 5.30
CA PRO A 328 5.80 7.75 5.33
C PRO A 328 6.78 6.58 5.49
N SER A 329 8.05 6.84 5.34
CA SER A 329 9.06 5.87 5.77
C SER A 329 8.88 5.52 7.24
N ALA A 330 9.08 4.25 7.59
CA ALA A 330 8.94 3.79 8.98
C ALA A 330 10.02 2.76 9.32
N LEU A 331 10.59 2.89 10.53
CA LEU A 331 11.52 1.90 11.07
C LEU A 331 10.77 0.91 11.94
N VAL A 332 10.70 -0.33 11.50
CA VAL A 332 10.28 -1.46 12.32
C VAL A 332 11.54 -2.09 12.93
N SER A 333 11.61 -2.09 14.24
CA SER A 333 12.83 -2.48 14.97
C SER A 333 13.24 -3.93 14.74
N LYS A 334 12.28 -4.80 14.42
CA LYS A 334 12.52 -6.24 14.25
C LYS A 334 11.48 -6.89 13.34
N LEU A 335 11.95 -7.43 12.22
CA LEU A 335 11.16 -8.30 11.33
C LEU A 335 12.04 -9.47 10.85
N THR A 336 11.41 -10.57 10.48
CA THR A 336 12.10 -11.68 9.85
C THR A 336 12.22 -11.41 8.34
N VAL A 337 13.45 -11.36 7.87
CA VAL A 337 13.78 -11.22 6.44
C VAL A 337 14.22 -12.59 5.93
N GLY A 338 13.49 -13.11 4.94
CA GLY A 338 13.88 -14.31 4.21
C GLY A 338 14.93 -13.94 3.15
N GLY A 339 15.97 -14.77 3.04
CA GLY A 339 17.06 -14.55 2.10
C GLY A 339 17.78 -15.86 1.77
N GLU A 340 19.03 -15.80 1.35
CA GLU A 340 19.88 -16.98 1.21
C GLU A 340 20.27 -17.51 2.60
N ASN A 341 20.34 -18.85 2.73
CA ASN A 341 20.80 -19.53 3.96
C ASN A 341 22.32 -19.44 4.12
#